data_07b54e87b2ba788ab0d34224bf7afec8
#
_entry.id   07b54e87b2ba788ab0d34224bf7afec8
#
_cell.length_a   1.000
_cell.length_b   1.000
_cell.length_c   1.000
_cell.angle_alpha   90.00
_cell.angle_beta   90.00
_cell.angle_gamma   90.00
#
_symmetry.space_group_name_H-M   'P 1'
#
loop_
_entity.id
_entity.type
_entity.pdbx_description
1 polymer ?
#
loop_
_entity_poly.entity_id
_entity_poly.type
_entity_poly.pdbx_seq_one_letter_code
_entity_poly.pdbx_strand_id
1 'polypeptide(L)'
;MQLKFYDDIYEELVANYCLSARKLRYVREPKIVVALAKKDPNRHAILVVENEQLVAFFTLYQANGGSSYSNNKNNLLLQDFSTDYRHLRNGYAKQAVYLLPSFIRKHFPTVDQLTIIVNEDKLYTDSLRRQAGFKTVENSLPTIYGSQVFIQVPI
;
A
#
# COMPACT_ATOMS: atom_id res chain seq x y z
N MET A 1 -9.32 12.19 -7.10
CA MET A 1 -8.32 11.47 -6.28
C MET A 1 -6.99 11.40 -6.98
N GLN A 2 -5.91 11.58 -6.25
CA GLN A 2 -4.55 11.48 -6.76
C GLN A 2 -3.68 10.64 -5.85
N LEU A 3 -2.80 9.83 -6.45
CA LEU A 3 -1.72 9.16 -5.75
C LEU A 3 -0.46 10.03 -5.89
N LYS A 4 0.19 10.32 -4.78
CA LYS A 4 1.37 11.21 -4.77
C LYS A 4 2.50 10.61 -3.94
N PHE A 5 3.72 10.77 -4.40
CA PHE A 5 4.88 10.52 -3.55
C PHE A 5 4.92 11.52 -2.41
N TYR A 6 5.35 11.06 -1.23
CA TYR A 6 5.57 11.97 -0.13
C TYR A 6 6.60 13.04 -0.52
N ASP A 7 6.32 14.26 -0.10
CA ASP A 7 7.22 15.41 -0.13
C ASP A 7 7.05 16.16 1.19
N ASP A 8 8.05 16.91 1.63
CA ASP A 8 8.03 17.62 2.91
C ASP A 8 6.89 18.66 3.01
N ILE A 9 6.33 19.11 1.89
CA ILE A 9 5.13 19.97 1.89
C ILE A 9 3.91 19.28 2.50
N TYR A 10 3.90 17.94 2.57
CA TYR A 10 2.81 17.14 3.14
C TYR A 10 3.06 16.73 4.60
N GLU A 11 4.13 17.24 5.23
CA GLU A 11 4.52 16.84 6.59
C GLU A 11 3.37 17.00 7.60
N GLU A 12 2.67 18.12 7.55
CA GLU A 12 1.53 18.38 8.46
C GLU A 12 0.37 17.42 8.23
N LEU A 13 0.03 17.14 6.98
CA LEU A 13 -1.02 16.16 6.65
C LEU A 13 -0.67 14.77 7.19
N VAL A 14 0.58 14.36 7.05
CA VAL A 14 1.06 13.07 7.57
C VAL A 14 1.03 13.06 9.11
N ALA A 15 1.44 14.14 9.75
CA ALA A 15 1.44 14.26 11.20
C ALA A 15 0.02 14.16 11.81
N ASN A 16 -0.98 14.61 11.07
CA ASN A 16 -2.39 14.62 11.52
C ASN A 16 -3.18 13.37 11.10
N TYR A 17 -2.55 12.40 10.46
CA TYR A 17 -3.19 11.17 10.01
C TYR A 17 -3.57 10.29 11.21
N CYS A 18 -4.79 9.76 11.19
CA CYS A 18 -5.34 8.98 12.31
C CYS A 18 -5.60 7.53 11.92
N LEU A 19 -5.08 6.62 12.72
CA LEU A 19 -5.36 5.18 12.64
C LEU A 19 -6.06 4.71 13.92
N SER A 20 -6.96 3.72 13.76
CA SER A 20 -7.55 3.04 14.91
C SER A 20 -6.50 2.20 15.64
N ALA A 21 -6.73 1.93 16.93
CA ALA A 21 -5.86 1.06 17.72
C ALA A 21 -5.73 -0.34 17.12
N ARG A 22 -6.82 -0.85 16.55
CA ARG A 22 -6.83 -2.15 15.86
C ARG A 22 -5.91 -2.13 14.64
N LYS A 23 -5.98 -1.08 13.83
CA LYS A 23 -5.19 -0.97 12.60
C LYS A 23 -3.70 -0.83 12.89
N LEU A 24 -3.34 -0.16 13.97
CA LEU A 24 -1.94 -0.02 14.42
C LEU A 24 -1.23 -1.33 14.73
N ARG A 25 -1.96 -2.43 14.91
CA ARG A 25 -1.38 -3.77 15.09
C ARG A 25 -0.83 -4.34 13.78
N TYR A 26 -1.31 -3.88 12.64
CA TYR A 26 -1.06 -4.50 11.34
C TYR A 26 -0.30 -3.59 10.38
N VAL A 27 -0.40 -2.29 10.54
CA VAL A 27 0.25 -1.31 9.66
C VAL A 27 1.02 -0.29 10.48
N ARG A 28 2.09 0.24 9.89
CA ARG A 28 2.84 1.33 10.47
C ARG A 28 2.16 2.66 10.19
N GLU A 29 2.29 3.60 11.12
CA GLU A 29 1.82 4.97 10.92
C GLU A 29 2.60 5.63 9.77
N PRO A 30 1.94 6.51 8.99
CA PRO A 30 2.60 7.21 7.89
C PRO A 30 3.88 7.93 8.28
N LYS A 31 3.92 8.60 9.43
CA LYS A 31 5.12 9.31 9.90
C LYS A 31 6.32 8.38 10.10
N ILE A 32 6.09 7.14 10.52
CA ILE A 32 7.13 6.13 10.69
C ILE A 32 7.65 5.68 9.33
N VAL A 33 6.74 5.41 8.39
CA VAL A 33 7.10 5.01 7.02
C VAL A 33 7.88 6.12 6.33
N VAL A 34 7.47 7.37 6.47
CA VAL A 34 8.18 8.53 5.91
C VAL A 34 9.61 8.59 6.44
N ALA A 35 9.80 8.41 7.75
CA ALA A 35 11.14 8.40 8.35
C ALA A 35 12.02 7.26 7.80
N LEU A 36 11.44 6.07 7.61
CA LEU A 36 12.13 4.93 7.03
C LEU A 36 12.47 5.18 5.55
N ALA A 37 11.56 5.77 4.79
CA ALA A 37 11.75 6.06 3.39
C ALA A 37 12.87 7.08 3.13
N LYS A 38 13.08 8.01 4.06
CA LYS A 38 14.20 8.97 3.96
C LYS A 38 15.57 8.30 4.05
N LYS A 39 15.64 7.11 4.64
CA LYS A 39 16.88 6.33 4.82
C LYS A 39 17.04 5.18 3.82
N ASP A 40 16.00 4.88 3.05
CA ASP A 40 15.98 3.75 2.12
C ASP A 40 15.38 4.18 0.78
N PRO A 41 16.20 4.34 -0.27
CA PRO A 41 15.74 4.79 -1.58
C PRO A 41 14.78 3.81 -2.27
N ASN A 42 14.71 2.56 -1.81
CA ASN A 42 13.79 1.56 -2.36
C ASN A 42 12.40 1.59 -1.72
N ARG A 43 12.24 2.36 -0.66
CA ARG A 43 10.97 2.50 0.06
C ARG A 43 10.32 3.82 -0.33
N HIS A 44 9.09 3.74 -0.80
CA HIS A 44 8.33 4.92 -1.26
C HIS A 44 7.06 5.07 -0.44
N ALA A 45 6.93 6.20 0.23
CA ALA A 45 5.72 6.59 0.94
C ALA A 45 4.75 7.22 -0.07
N ILE A 46 3.56 6.64 -0.21
CA ILE A 46 2.55 7.08 -1.18
C ILE A 46 1.32 7.61 -0.45
N LEU A 47 0.95 8.83 -0.79
CA LEU A 47 -0.21 9.51 -0.26
C LEU A 47 -1.39 9.38 -1.22
N VAL A 48 -2.55 9.08 -0.66
CA VAL A 48 -3.83 9.14 -1.39
C VAL A 48 -4.53 10.43 -0.98
N VAL A 49 -4.65 11.36 -1.93
CA VAL A 49 -5.17 12.70 -1.68
C VAL A 49 -6.49 12.88 -2.42
N GLU A 50 -7.51 13.34 -1.70
CA GLU A 50 -8.82 13.70 -2.21
C GLU A 50 -9.23 15.07 -1.65
N ASN A 51 -9.57 16.02 -2.53
CA ASN A 51 -9.94 17.39 -2.12
C ASN A 51 -8.93 18.02 -1.14
N GLU A 52 -7.65 17.92 -1.46
CA GLU A 52 -6.54 18.45 -0.64
C GLU A 52 -6.38 17.81 0.74
N GLN A 53 -7.08 16.69 0.98
CA GLN A 53 -7.00 15.93 2.23
C GLN A 53 -6.27 14.61 2.02
N LEU A 54 -5.45 14.24 2.99
CA LEU A 54 -4.82 12.91 3.02
C LEU A 54 -5.82 11.90 3.58
N VAL A 55 -6.35 11.04 2.71
CA VAL A 55 -7.42 10.12 3.07
C VAL A 55 -6.95 8.67 3.25
N ALA A 56 -5.87 8.28 2.58
CA ALA A 56 -5.27 6.96 2.72
C ALA A 56 -3.76 7.05 2.46
N PHE A 57 -3.07 5.98 2.81
CA PHE A 57 -1.61 5.92 2.73
C PHE A 57 -1.17 4.48 2.52
N PHE A 58 -0.09 4.29 1.77
CA PHE A 58 0.56 2.98 1.64
C PHE A 58 2.03 3.13 1.29
N THR A 59 2.76 2.02 1.40
CA THR A 59 4.17 1.92 1.03
C THR A 59 4.31 1.11 -0.24
N LEU A 60 5.11 1.58 -1.19
CA LEU A 60 5.63 0.77 -2.29
C LEU A 60 7.13 0.52 -2.05
N TYR A 61 7.52 -0.75 -2.03
CA TYR A 61 8.89 -1.15 -1.76
C TYR A 61 9.47 -1.95 -2.93
N GLN A 62 10.63 -1.52 -3.42
CA GLN A 62 11.36 -2.21 -4.50
C GLN A 62 12.31 -3.24 -3.90
N ALA A 63 11.94 -4.51 -3.94
CA ALA A 63 12.75 -5.60 -3.42
C ALA A 63 13.74 -6.09 -4.50
N ASN A 64 14.77 -5.32 -4.78
CA ASN A 64 15.71 -5.56 -5.89
C ASN A 64 16.48 -6.89 -5.80
N GLY A 65 16.59 -7.47 -4.62
CA GLY A 65 17.23 -8.78 -4.41
C GLY A 65 16.27 -9.95 -4.32
N GLY A 66 14.97 -9.70 -4.63
CA GLY A 66 13.90 -10.63 -4.32
C GLY A 66 13.44 -10.49 -2.86
N SER A 67 12.40 -11.22 -2.51
CA SER A 67 11.84 -11.22 -1.15
C SER A 67 11.28 -12.60 -0.83
N SER A 68 10.81 -12.80 0.41
CA SER A 68 10.07 -14.00 0.79
C SER A 68 8.73 -14.15 0.05
N TYR A 69 8.27 -13.11 -0.63
CA TYR A 69 7.00 -13.10 -1.37
C TYR A 69 7.18 -13.39 -2.86
N SER A 70 8.33 -13.10 -3.45
CA SER A 70 8.59 -13.29 -4.87
C SER A 70 10.08 -13.31 -5.17
N ASN A 71 10.50 -14.18 -6.10
CA ASN A 71 11.86 -14.20 -6.66
C ASN A 71 12.03 -13.21 -7.81
N ASN A 72 10.96 -12.56 -8.25
CA ASN A 72 10.97 -11.60 -9.33
C ASN A 72 11.63 -10.30 -8.89
N LYS A 73 12.74 -9.92 -9.51
CA LYS A 73 13.47 -8.69 -9.24
C LYS A 73 12.72 -7.42 -9.66
N ASN A 74 11.75 -7.57 -10.57
CA ASN A 74 10.91 -6.48 -11.06
C ASN A 74 9.56 -6.43 -10.33
N ASN A 75 9.52 -7.00 -9.13
CA ASN A 75 8.35 -7.00 -8.26
C ASN A 75 8.36 -5.77 -7.35
N LEU A 76 7.21 -5.20 -7.14
CA LEU A 76 6.97 -4.12 -6.21
C LEU A 76 6.07 -4.62 -5.08
N LEU A 77 6.44 -4.34 -3.85
CA LEU A 77 5.63 -4.72 -2.68
C LEU A 77 4.77 -3.55 -2.24
N LEU A 78 3.47 -3.77 -2.11
CA LEU A 78 2.56 -2.83 -1.46
C LEU A 78 2.36 -3.27 -0.01
N GLN A 79 2.71 -2.38 0.90
CA GLN A 79 2.66 -2.62 2.35
C GLN A 79 1.98 -1.45 3.06
N ASP A 80 1.59 -1.68 4.31
CA ASP A 80 1.09 -0.65 5.21
C ASP A 80 -0.09 0.15 4.65
N PHE A 81 -0.96 -0.49 3.88
CA PHE A 81 -2.13 0.18 3.34
C PHE A 81 -3.13 0.49 4.45
N SER A 82 -3.50 1.75 4.58
CA SER A 82 -4.47 2.20 5.56
C SER A 82 -5.33 3.32 5.00
N THR A 83 -6.53 3.46 5.58
CA THR A 83 -7.39 4.64 5.40
C THR A 83 -7.44 5.41 6.71
N ASP A 84 -7.33 6.73 6.65
CA ASP A 84 -7.50 7.56 7.83
C ASP A 84 -8.86 7.26 8.47
N TYR A 85 -8.88 7.08 9.79
CA TYR A 85 -10.07 6.72 10.55
C TYR A 85 -11.26 7.66 10.29
N ARG A 86 -10.99 8.94 10.07
CA ARG A 86 -12.02 9.98 9.81
C ARG A 86 -12.63 9.86 8.41
N HIS A 87 -11.99 9.10 7.53
CA HIS A 87 -12.37 8.97 6.12
C HIS A 87 -12.79 7.54 5.74
N LEU A 88 -13.05 6.68 6.72
CA LEU A 88 -13.52 5.32 6.48
C LEU A 88 -14.90 5.31 5.79
N ARG A 89 -15.18 4.24 5.06
CA ARG A 89 -16.47 3.97 4.40
C ARG A 89 -16.84 4.94 3.27
N ASN A 90 -15.87 5.65 2.73
CA ASN A 90 -16.06 6.51 1.55
C ASN A 90 -15.60 5.87 0.23
N GLY A 91 -15.13 4.62 0.27
CA GLY A 91 -14.64 3.91 -0.90
C GLY A 91 -13.26 4.36 -1.39
N TYR A 92 -12.51 5.10 -0.58
CA TYR A 92 -11.20 5.64 -0.97
C TYR A 92 -10.16 4.55 -1.20
N ALA A 93 -10.15 3.50 -0.37
CA ALA A 93 -9.23 2.37 -0.57
C ALA A 93 -9.44 1.70 -1.93
N LYS A 94 -10.70 1.46 -2.30
CA LYS A 94 -11.07 0.86 -3.58
C LYS A 94 -10.65 1.74 -4.75
N GLN A 95 -10.87 3.05 -4.65
CA GLN A 95 -10.47 4.01 -5.69
C GLN A 95 -8.96 4.06 -5.84
N ALA A 96 -8.22 4.08 -4.73
CA ALA A 96 -6.76 4.08 -4.73
C ALA A 96 -6.19 2.84 -5.42
N VAL A 97 -6.73 1.66 -5.11
CA VAL A 97 -6.31 0.40 -5.75
C VAL A 97 -6.62 0.42 -7.25
N TYR A 98 -7.73 1.02 -7.65
CA TYR A 98 -8.07 1.17 -9.07
C TYR A 98 -7.05 2.04 -9.82
N LEU A 99 -6.52 3.08 -9.19
CA LEU A 99 -5.53 3.98 -9.79
C LEU A 99 -4.10 3.41 -9.80
N LEU A 100 -3.86 2.38 -9.02
CA LEU A 100 -2.52 1.88 -8.75
C LEU A 100 -1.78 1.34 -9.99
N PRO A 101 -2.38 0.53 -10.88
CA PRO A 101 -1.68 0.03 -12.06
C PRO A 101 -1.12 1.13 -12.96
N SER A 102 -1.91 2.17 -13.24
CA SER A 102 -1.47 3.31 -14.05
C SER A 102 -0.34 4.09 -13.37
N PHE A 103 -0.43 4.27 -12.07
CA PHE A 103 0.60 4.93 -11.28
C PHE A 103 1.93 4.15 -11.33
N ILE A 104 1.87 2.84 -11.17
CA ILE A 104 3.06 1.98 -11.23
C ILE A 104 3.70 2.01 -12.62
N ARG A 105 2.90 1.86 -13.68
CA ARG A 105 3.42 1.93 -15.06
C ARG A 105 4.12 3.25 -15.35
N LYS A 106 3.60 4.33 -14.83
CA LYS A 106 4.17 5.67 -15.03
C LYS A 106 5.48 5.87 -14.26
N HIS A 107 5.55 5.46 -13.02
CA HIS A 107 6.64 5.80 -12.11
C HIS A 107 7.66 4.67 -11.89
N PHE A 108 7.30 3.44 -12.21
CA PHE A 108 8.13 2.25 -12.05
C PHE A 108 8.10 1.43 -13.35
N PRO A 109 8.68 1.95 -14.45
CA PRO A 109 8.50 1.34 -15.78
C PRO A 109 9.11 -0.05 -15.93
N THR A 110 10.04 -0.45 -15.06
CA THR A 110 10.63 -1.79 -15.08
C THR A 110 9.84 -2.82 -14.28
N VAL A 111 8.86 -2.39 -13.48
CA VAL A 111 8.05 -3.28 -12.65
C VAL A 111 7.00 -3.98 -13.51
N ASP A 112 6.95 -5.30 -13.39
CA ASP A 112 5.99 -6.15 -14.10
C ASP A 112 5.06 -6.93 -13.17
N GLN A 113 5.30 -6.87 -11.87
CA GLN A 113 4.51 -7.55 -10.86
C GLN A 113 4.34 -6.69 -9.61
N LEU A 114 3.14 -6.67 -9.08
CA LEU A 114 2.83 -6.09 -7.78
C LEU A 114 2.44 -7.20 -6.81
N THR A 115 3.05 -7.22 -5.64
CA THR A 115 2.63 -8.08 -4.53
C THR A 115 1.98 -7.21 -3.46
N ILE A 116 0.71 -7.47 -3.18
CA ILE A 116 -0.06 -6.76 -2.17
C ILE A 116 -0.07 -7.61 -0.90
N ILE A 117 0.44 -7.06 0.18
CA ILE A 117 0.52 -7.74 1.48
C ILE A 117 -0.65 -7.27 2.33
N VAL A 118 -1.51 -8.22 2.72
CA VAL A 118 -2.73 -7.95 3.47
C VAL A 118 -2.71 -8.72 4.78
N ASN A 119 -2.93 -8.02 5.88
CA ASN A 119 -3.15 -8.62 7.18
C ASN A 119 -4.66 -8.79 7.37
N GLU A 120 -5.13 -10.03 7.37
CA GLU A 120 -6.48 -10.54 7.71
C GLU A 120 -7.69 -9.58 7.73
N ASP A 121 -7.74 -8.54 6.93
CA ASP A 121 -8.95 -7.77 6.72
C ASP A 121 -9.71 -8.37 5.54
N LYS A 122 -10.68 -9.24 5.83
CA LYS A 122 -11.48 -9.93 4.82
C LYS A 122 -12.18 -8.97 3.86
N LEU A 123 -12.67 -7.84 4.35
CA LEU A 123 -13.38 -6.86 3.51
C LEU A 123 -12.44 -6.25 2.48
N TYR A 124 -11.24 -5.90 2.90
CA TYR A 124 -10.23 -5.35 2.01
C TYR A 124 -9.74 -6.39 0.99
N THR A 125 -9.46 -7.61 1.44
CA THR A 125 -9.03 -8.71 0.59
C THR A 125 -10.10 -9.05 -0.45
N ASP A 126 -11.36 -9.12 -0.06
CA ASP A 126 -12.47 -9.38 -0.97
C ASP A 126 -12.66 -8.25 -2.00
N SER A 127 -12.47 -7.01 -1.59
CA SER A 127 -12.50 -5.86 -2.51
C SER A 127 -11.40 -5.94 -3.56
N LEU A 128 -10.19 -6.33 -3.16
CA LEU A 128 -9.07 -6.52 -4.09
C LEU A 128 -9.34 -7.65 -5.09
N ARG A 129 -9.92 -8.77 -4.64
CA ARG A 129 -10.27 -9.90 -5.50
C ARG A 129 -11.31 -9.53 -6.55
N ARG A 130 -12.23 -8.63 -6.22
CA ARG A 130 -13.34 -8.22 -7.09
C ARG A 130 -12.97 -7.13 -8.07
N GLN A 131 -11.80 -6.53 -7.96
CA GLN A 131 -11.38 -5.48 -8.87
C GLN A 131 -11.16 -6.06 -10.27
N ALA A 132 -11.88 -5.51 -11.24
CA ALA A 132 -11.79 -5.94 -12.63
C ALA A 132 -10.36 -5.77 -13.16
N GLY A 133 -9.82 -6.83 -13.77
CA GLY A 133 -8.49 -6.82 -14.40
C GLY A 133 -7.36 -7.37 -13.53
N PHE A 134 -7.59 -7.65 -12.26
CA PHE A 134 -6.58 -8.30 -11.43
C PHE A 134 -6.68 -9.82 -11.54
N LYS A 135 -5.73 -10.44 -12.21
CA LYS A 135 -5.49 -11.88 -12.10
C LYS A 135 -4.60 -12.09 -10.90
N THR A 136 -5.17 -12.64 -9.82
CA THR A 136 -4.47 -12.77 -8.54
C THR A 136 -4.07 -14.20 -8.25
N VAL A 137 -2.85 -14.39 -7.74
CA VAL A 137 -2.41 -15.61 -7.08
C VAL A 137 -2.30 -15.29 -5.59
N GLU A 138 -3.00 -16.05 -4.75
CA GLU A 138 -2.96 -15.88 -3.31
C GLU A 138 -2.08 -16.92 -2.64
N ASN A 139 -1.29 -16.45 -1.67
CA ASN A 139 -0.55 -17.28 -0.75
C ASN A 139 -0.67 -16.71 0.67
N SER A 140 -0.35 -17.51 1.68
CA SER A 140 -0.37 -17.05 3.05
C SER A 140 0.92 -17.42 3.79
N LEU A 141 1.35 -16.51 4.68
CA LEU A 141 2.48 -16.73 5.59
C LEU A 141 1.99 -16.55 7.02
N PRO A 142 2.38 -17.45 7.95
CA PRO A 142 2.04 -17.28 9.36
C PRO A 142 2.81 -16.10 9.96
N THR A 143 2.14 -15.34 10.82
CA THR A 143 2.73 -14.25 11.61
C THR A 143 2.28 -14.36 13.06
N ILE A 144 2.87 -13.55 13.95
CA ILE A 144 2.47 -13.52 15.36
C ILE A 144 1.05 -13.01 15.59
N TYR A 145 0.44 -12.36 14.59
CA TYR A 145 -0.93 -11.83 14.65
C TYR A 145 -1.92 -12.65 13.80
N GLY A 146 -1.55 -13.87 13.38
CA GLY A 146 -2.33 -14.71 12.48
C GLY A 146 -1.65 -14.91 11.13
N SER A 147 -2.41 -15.20 10.08
CA SER A 147 -1.87 -15.38 8.73
C SER A 147 -1.83 -14.06 7.99
N GLN A 148 -0.70 -13.80 7.35
CA GLN A 148 -0.56 -12.72 6.39
C GLN A 148 -0.85 -13.27 5.00
N VAL A 149 -1.75 -12.62 4.27
CA VAL A 149 -2.11 -12.97 2.89
C VAL A 149 -1.37 -12.05 1.95
N PHE A 150 -0.80 -12.59 0.88
CA PHE A 150 -0.26 -11.77 -0.20
C PHE A 150 -0.88 -12.14 -1.54
N ILE A 151 -1.14 -11.11 -2.34
CA ILE A 151 -1.82 -11.18 -3.63
C ILE A 151 -0.86 -10.68 -4.70
N GLN A 152 -0.56 -11.50 -5.70
CA GLN A 152 0.31 -11.11 -6.81
C GLN A 152 -0.53 -10.66 -8.00
N VAL A 153 -0.17 -9.51 -8.55
CA VAL A 153 -0.91 -8.86 -9.63
C VAL A 153 0.08 -8.54 -10.75
N PRO A 154 -0.16 -9.00 -12.00
CA PRO A 154 0.65 -8.58 -13.14
C PRO A 154 0.39 -7.08 -13.44
N ILE A 155 1.44 -6.40 -13.81
CA ILE A 155 1.37 -4.98 -14.17
C ILE A 155 1.62 -4.78 -15.67
#